data_a06e4e6332adafe2fa747ba4cdc4f9f7
#
_entry.id   a06e4e6332adafe2fa747ba4cdc4f9f7
#
_cell.length_a   1.000
_cell.length_b   1.000
_cell.length_c   1.000
_cell.angle_alpha   90.00
_cell.angle_beta   90.00
_cell.angle_gamma   90.00
#
_symmetry.space_group_name_H-M   'P 1'
#
loop_
_entity.id
_entity.type
_entity.pdbx_description
1 polymer ?
#
loop_
_entity_poly.entity_id
_entity_poly.type
_entity_poly.pdbx_seq_one_letter_code
_entity_poly.pdbx_strand_id
1 'polypeptide(L)'
;MTDKELSDKLKQKAISLGLCKEWTNEWGNPDKYELCEKYIRGIDFCLFNRYPSNEIIKKEFAGVREKFNIFVDDTNLFISNPKWSIFNGSCDCVVTFNDFGIGEMYVKDNSRVSLVALDNSIVHISLIDDAKLDIVSSKYTRVFVYTNTPKNISKVDVKGKLMIKPFKLV
;
A
#
# COMPACT_ATOMS: atom_id res chain seq x y z
N MET A 1 10.84 -21.69 6.77
CA MET A 1 12.01 -20.82 6.51
C MET A 1 12.24 -20.01 7.77
N THR A 2 13.47 -19.94 8.27
CA THR A 2 13.83 -19.07 9.38
C THR A 2 13.85 -17.60 8.93
N ASP A 3 13.76 -16.66 9.86
CA ASP A 3 13.79 -15.22 9.52
C ASP A 3 15.10 -14.85 8.82
N LYS A 4 16.22 -15.47 9.24
CA LYS A 4 17.51 -15.26 8.59
C LYS A 4 17.53 -15.76 7.14
N GLU A 5 17.06 -16.98 6.90
CA GLU A 5 16.97 -17.52 5.53
C GLU A 5 16.08 -16.68 4.63
N LEU A 6 14.96 -16.21 5.17
CA LEU A 6 14.04 -15.32 4.45
C LEU A 6 14.73 -13.98 4.13
N SER A 7 15.36 -13.36 5.13
CA SER A 7 16.08 -12.10 4.97
C SER A 7 17.19 -12.21 3.93
N ASP A 8 18.02 -13.24 3.99
CA ASP A 8 19.12 -13.46 3.05
C ASP A 8 18.59 -13.65 1.62
N LYS A 9 17.54 -14.43 1.44
CA LYS A 9 16.87 -14.64 0.15
C LYS A 9 16.31 -13.34 -0.43
N LEU A 10 15.62 -12.56 0.40
CA LEU A 10 15.06 -11.28 -0.01
C LEU A 10 16.16 -10.28 -0.35
N LYS A 11 17.21 -10.18 0.45
CA LYS A 11 18.37 -9.32 0.18
C LYS A 11 19.01 -9.63 -1.17
N GLN A 12 19.32 -10.88 -1.42
CA GLN A 12 19.93 -11.30 -2.69
C GLN A 12 19.04 -10.95 -3.88
N LYS A 13 17.73 -11.17 -3.76
CA LYS A 13 16.78 -10.81 -4.81
C LYS A 13 16.73 -9.29 -5.03
N ALA A 14 16.68 -8.49 -3.97
CA ALA A 14 16.68 -7.04 -4.05
C ALA A 14 17.95 -6.50 -4.73
N ILE A 15 19.11 -7.03 -4.37
CA ILE A 15 20.39 -6.69 -5.03
C ILE A 15 20.33 -7.01 -6.54
N SER A 16 19.82 -8.17 -6.91
CA SER A 16 19.67 -8.56 -8.32
C SER A 16 18.72 -7.65 -9.11
N LEU A 17 17.83 -6.95 -8.42
CA LEU A 17 16.88 -5.98 -8.98
C LEU A 17 17.41 -4.53 -8.96
N GLY A 18 18.65 -4.32 -8.51
CA GLY A 18 19.29 -3.02 -8.51
C GLY A 18 19.17 -2.23 -7.21
N LEU A 19 18.98 -2.91 -6.07
CA LEU A 19 19.02 -2.23 -4.77
C LEU A 19 20.35 -1.49 -4.60
N CYS A 20 20.29 -0.22 -4.21
CA CYS A 20 21.48 0.62 -4.08
C CYS A 20 22.42 0.12 -2.96
N LYS A 21 23.69 0.53 -3.04
CA LYS A 21 24.72 0.12 -2.08
C LYS A 21 24.41 0.55 -0.64
N GLU A 22 23.84 1.73 -0.46
CA GLU A 22 23.46 2.26 0.84
C GLU A 22 22.46 1.32 1.53
N TRP A 23 21.35 1.03 0.89
CA TRP A 23 20.35 0.10 1.40
C TRP A 23 20.86 -1.34 1.56
N THR A 24 21.77 -1.76 0.68
CA THR A 24 22.42 -3.07 0.80
C THR A 24 23.28 -3.15 2.06
N ASN A 25 24.02 -2.09 2.38
CA ASN A 25 24.86 -2.02 3.58
C ASN A 25 24.04 -1.89 4.86
N GLU A 26 22.93 -1.15 4.81
CA GLU A 26 21.98 -0.98 5.93
C GLU A 26 21.05 -2.17 6.14
N TRP A 27 21.13 -3.21 5.33
CA TRP A 27 20.18 -4.32 5.40
C TRP A 27 20.16 -4.99 6.76
N GLY A 28 21.33 -5.26 7.35
CA GLY A 28 21.44 -5.93 8.65
C GLY A 28 20.99 -7.40 8.63
N ASN A 29 20.42 -7.83 9.75
CA ASN A 29 19.80 -9.14 9.91
C ASN A 29 18.34 -8.95 10.38
N PRO A 30 17.49 -8.35 9.54
CA PRO A 30 16.12 -8.03 9.94
C PRO A 30 15.28 -9.27 10.18
N ASP A 31 14.45 -9.23 11.21
CA ASP A 31 13.35 -10.15 11.39
C ASP A 31 12.15 -9.78 10.46
N LYS A 32 11.05 -10.52 10.57
CA LYS A 32 9.86 -10.25 9.72
C LYS A 32 9.22 -8.90 9.97
N TYR A 33 9.27 -8.36 11.20
CA TYR A 33 8.77 -7.01 11.50
C TYR A 33 9.60 -5.95 10.81
N GLU A 34 10.91 -6.02 10.97
CA GLU A 34 11.85 -5.09 10.33
C GLU A 34 11.82 -5.20 8.81
N LEU A 35 11.56 -6.39 8.26
CA LEU A 35 11.34 -6.57 6.81
C LEU A 35 10.05 -5.89 6.33
N CYS A 36 8.97 -5.92 7.11
CA CYS A 36 7.76 -5.15 6.79
C CYS A 36 8.01 -3.64 6.83
N GLU A 37 8.78 -3.15 7.81
CA GLU A 37 9.20 -1.73 7.86
C GLU A 37 10.04 -1.34 6.66
N LYS A 38 10.99 -2.19 6.27
CA LYS A 38 11.79 -1.98 5.05
C LYS A 38 10.93 -1.96 3.79
N TYR A 39 9.91 -2.82 3.70
CA TYR A 39 8.97 -2.83 2.59
C TYR A 39 8.23 -1.49 2.46
N ILE A 40 7.73 -0.95 3.57
CA ILE A 40 7.05 0.36 3.59
C ILE A 40 8.02 1.48 3.24
N ARG A 41 9.21 1.52 3.85
CA ARG A 41 10.22 2.55 3.56
C ARG A 41 10.71 2.52 2.12
N GLY A 42 10.83 1.33 1.53
CA GLY A 42 11.29 1.12 0.16
C GLY A 42 10.15 0.89 -0.83
N ILE A 43 8.97 1.41 -0.55
CA ILE A 43 7.77 1.07 -1.33
C ILE A 43 7.92 1.38 -2.83
N ASP A 44 8.57 2.48 -3.20
CA ASP A 44 8.78 2.84 -4.60
C ASP A 44 9.62 1.79 -5.34
N PHE A 45 10.73 1.35 -4.73
CA PHE A 45 11.54 0.24 -5.26
C PHE A 45 10.73 -1.04 -5.38
N CYS A 46 9.92 -1.34 -4.36
CA CYS A 46 9.10 -2.54 -4.32
C CYS A 46 8.01 -2.52 -5.40
N LEU A 47 7.35 -1.39 -5.60
CA LEU A 47 6.33 -1.21 -6.64
C LEU A 47 6.95 -1.30 -8.04
N PHE A 48 8.07 -0.62 -8.26
CA PHE A 48 8.77 -0.64 -9.55
C PHE A 48 9.20 -2.05 -9.97
N ASN A 49 9.71 -2.84 -9.01
CA ASN A 49 10.23 -4.18 -9.26
C ASN A 49 9.22 -5.30 -9.03
N ARG A 50 7.99 -5.00 -8.62
CA ARG A 50 6.99 -5.99 -8.17
C ARG A 50 7.57 -6.97 -7.14
N TYR A 51 8.23 -6.41 -6.14
CA TYR A 51 9.04 -7.13 -5.16
C TYR A 51 8.67 -6.71 -3.73
N PRO A 52 8.64 -7.65 -2.77
CA PRO A 52 8.57 -9.10 -2.95
C PRO A 52 7.30 -9.52 -3.69
N SER A 53 7.27 -10.75 -4.23
CA SER A 53 6.05 -11.25 -4.87
C SER A 53 4.90 -11.39 -3.86
N ASN A 54 3.66 -11.26 -4.35
CA ASN A 54 2.46 -11.43 -3.51
C ASN A 54 2.45 -12.78 -2.79
N GLU A 55 2.92 -13.84 -3.45
CA GLU A 55 3.03 -15.18 -2.85
C GLU A 55 3.96 -15.20 -1.64
N ILE A 56 5.12 -14.56 -1.74
CA ILE A 56 6.07 -14.45 -0.63
C ILE A 56 5.47 -13.63 0.50
N ILE A 57 4.87 -12.47 0.21
CA ILE A 57 4.23 -11.62 1.23
C ILE A 57 3.13 -12.41 1.95
N LYS A 58 2.27 -13.08 1.21
CA LYS A 58 1.14 -13.84 1.76
C LYS A 58 1.58 -15.01 2.64
N LYS A 59 2.58 -15.77 2.18
CA LYS A 59 3.02 -17.01 2.85
C LYS A 59 3.96 -16.73 4.01
N GLU A 60 5.01 -15.94 3.79
CA GLU A 60 6.11 -15.84 4.76
C GLU A 60 5.85 -14.79 5.84
N PHE A 61 4.96 -13.81 5.57
CA PHE A 61 4.68 -12.72 6.49
C PHE A 61 3.29 -12.81 7.15
N ALA A 62 2.56 -13.92 6.98
CA ALA A 62 1.27 -14.12 7.61
C ALA A 62 1.35 -13.94 9.14
N GLY A 63 0.40 -13.20 9.73
CA GLY A 63 0.35 -12.86 11.15
C GLY A 63 1.25 -11.68 11.57
N VAL A 64 2.16 -11.24 10.69
CA VAL A 64 2.99 -10.04 10.89
C VAL A 64 2.55 -8.90 9.98
N ARG A 65 2.39 -9.17 8.68
CA ARG A 65 2.04 -8.17 7.67
C ARG A 65 0.75 -7.40 7.97
N GLU A 66 -0.22 -8.06 8.59
CA GLU A 66 -1.51 -7.46 8.95
C GLU A 66 -1.35 -6.34 9.99
N LYS A 67 -0.34 -6.44 10.87
CA LYS A 67 -0.02 -5.41 11.86
C LYS A 67 0.54 -4.14 11.23
N PHE A 68 1.04 -4.24 10.01
CA PHE A 68 1.51 -3.13 9.19
C PHE A 68 0.51 -2.69 8.12
N ASN A 69 -0.72 -3.19 8.17
CA ASN A 69 -1.75 -2.98 7.15
C ASN A 69 -1.26 -3.34 5.73
N ILE A 70 -0.51 -4.43 5.62
CA ILE A 70 -0.08 -5.01 4.34
C ILE A 70 -0.95 -6.23 4.07
N PHE A 71 -1.75 -6.17 3.03
CA PHE A 71 -2.74 -7.19 2.68
C PHE A 71 -2.45 -7.80 1.31
N VAL A 72 -2.77 -9.09 1.15
CA VAL A 72 -2.65 -9.81 -0.13
C VAL A 72 -3.80 -10.79 -0.26
N ASP A 73 -4.70 -10.55 -1.21
CA ASP A 73 -5.92 -11.32 -1.47
C ASP A 73 -6.86 -11.43 -0.25
N ASP A 74 -6.78 -10.48 0.67
CA ASP A 74 -7.64 -10.43 1.84
C ASP A 74 -8.96 -9.73 1.49
N THR A 75 -10.07 -10.28 1.95
CA THR A 75 -11.41 -9.76 1.67
C THR A 75 -12.17 -9.45 2.95
N ASN A 76 -13.24 -8.66 2.83
CA ASN A 76 -14.07 -8.24 3.97
C ASN A 76 -13.27 -7.48 5.06
N LEU A 77 -12.30 -6.68 4.62
CA LEU A 77 -11.48 -5.87 5.51
C LEU A 77 -12.19 -4.54 5.82
N PHE A 78 -12.10 -4.13 7.09
CA PHE A 78 -12.55 -2.82 7.57
C PHE A 78 -11.41 -2.17 8.35
N ILE A 79 -10.88 -1.06 7.86
CA ILE A 79 -9.72 -0.39 8.45
C ILE A 79 -10.05 1.07 8.70
N SER A 80 -9.69 1.58 9.88
CA SER A 80 -9.94 2.96 10.27
C SER A 80 -8.64 3.73 10.53
N ASN A 81 -8.53 4.91 9.92
CA ASN A 81 -7.41 5.84 10.07
C ASN A 81 -6.00 5.20 9.95
N PRO A 82 -5.72 4.34 8.97
CA PRO A 82 -4.39 3.77 8.83
C PRO A 82 -3.40 4.85 8.39
N LYS A 83 -2.25 4.95 9.07
CA LYS A 83 -1.16 5.80 8.60
C LYS A 83 -0.62 5.31 7.24
N TRP A 84 -0.50 4.01 7.11
CA TRP A 84 -0.08 3.30 5.91
C TRP A 84 -0.98 2.10 5.67
N SER A 85 -1.30 1.82 4.42
CA SER A 85 -1.95 0.58 4.03
C SER A 85 -1.59 0.20 2.59
N ILE A 86 -1.35 -1.09 2.37
CA ILE A 86 -0.93 -1.62 1.08
C ILE A 86 -1.81 -2.81 0.75
N PHE A 87 -2.51 -2.74 -0.37
CA PHE A 87 -3.43 -3.76 -0.85
C PHE A 87 -2.89 -4.37 -2.14
N ASN A 88 -2.51 -5.64 -2.07
CA ASN A 88 -1.93 -6.41 -3.18
C ASN A 88 -2.87 -7.53 -3.61
N GLY A 89 -2.73 -7.99 -4.84
CA GLY A 89 -3.52 -9.09 -5.37
C GLY A 89 -4.98 -8.71 -5.59
N SER A 90 -5.90 -9.44 -4.97
CA SER A 90 -7.35 -9.25 -5.13
C SER A 90 -8.01 -8.91 -3.79
N CYS A 91 -7.49 -7.90 -3.09
CA CYS A 91 -8.09 -7.44 -1.85
C CYS A 91 -9.44 -6.76 -2.08
N ASP A 92 -10.35 -6.89 -1.10
CA ASP A 92 -11.60 -6.13 -1.02
C ASP A 92 -11.73 -5.53 0.37
N CYS A 93 -11.72 -4.20 0.45
CA CYS A 93 -11.58 -3.46 1.70
C CYS A 93 -12.43 -2.19 1.74
N VAL A 94 -12.96 -1.88 2.91
CA VAL A 94 -13.49 -0.56 3.25
C VAL A 94 -12.47 0.13 4.16
N VAL A 95 -12.02 1.31 3.75
CA VAL A 95 -11.12 2.15 4.55
C VAL A 95 -11.82 3.44 4.91
N THR A 96 -11.86 3.74 6.21
CA THR A 96 -12.47 4.97 6.72
C THR A 96 -11.40 5.90 7.30
N PHE A 97 -11.54 7.18 6.99
CA PHE A 97 -10.78 8.25 7.64
C PHE A 97 -11.76 9.24 8.24
N ASN A 98 -11.53 9.66 9.47
CA ASN A 98 -12.35 10.64 10.17
C ASN A 98 -11.49 11.59 11.03
N ASP A 99 -12.13 12.55 11.66
CA ASP A 99 -11.49 13.58 12.47
C ASP A 99 -10.40 14.34 11.67
N PHE A 100 -9.15 14.20 12.08
CA PHE A 100 -7.97 14.74 11.42
C PHE A 100 -7.07 13.63 10.87
N GLY A 101 -7.65 12.47 10.53
CA GLY A 101 -6.92 11.32 10.01
C GLY A 101 -6.12 11.66 8.76
N ILE A 102 -4.85 11.31 8.76
CA ILE A 102 -3.95 11.46 7.60
C ILE A 102 -3.36 10.10 7.29
N GLY A 103 -3.49 9.66 6.05
CA GLY A 103 -2.95 8.37 5.65
C GLY A 103 -2.56 8.27 4.19
N GLU A 104 -1.80 7.24 3.92
CA GLU A 104 -1.30 6.91 2.59
C GLU A 104 -1.65 5.46 2.26
N MET A 105 -2.23 5.25 1.08
CA MET A 105 -2.67 3.95 0.61
C MET A 105 -2.05 3.61 -0.74
N TYR A 106 -1.65 2.36 -0.89
CA TYR A 106 -1.21 1.78 -2.15
C TYR A 106 -2.17 0.65 -2.52
N VAL A 107 -2.92 0.84 -3.59
CA VAL A 107 -3.93 -0.12 -4.08
C VAL A 107 -3.49 -0.61 -5.44
N LYS A 108 -3.17 -1.88 -5.55
CA LYS A 108 -2.55 -2.44 -6.76
C LYS A 108 -3.14 -3.77 -7.20
N ASP A 109 -2.67 -4.24 -8.32
CA ASP A 109 -3.11 -5.48 -8.98
C ASP A 109 -4.62 -5.41 -9.33
N ASN A 110 -5.45 -6.29 -8.79
CA ASN A 110 -6.90 -6.31 -8.99
C ASN A 110 -7.68 -5.93 -7.71
N SER A 111 -7.00 -5.29 -6.76
CA SER A 111 -7.62 -4.93 -5.49
C SER A 111 -8.70 -3.86 -5.66
N ARG A 112 -9.71 -3.89 -4.80
CA ARG A 112 -10.77 -2.89 -4.73
C ARG A 112 -10.84 -2.30 -3.34
N VAL A 113 -10.82 -0.98 -3.27
CA VAL A 113 -10.99 -0.24 -2.01
C VAL A 113 -12.18 0.69 -2.13
N SER A 114 -13.06 0.65 -1.12
CA SER A 114 -14.10 1.64 -0.89
C SER A 114 -13.62 2.61 0.18
N LEU A 115 -13.29 3.84 -0.23
CA LEU A 115 -12.86 4.89 0.66
C LEU A 115 -14.03 5.69 1.18
N VAL A 116 -14.11 5.86 2.50
CA VAL A 116 -15.01 6.78 3.19
C VAL A 116 -14.16 7.81 3.93
N ALA A 117 -14.00 9.00 3.37
CA ALA A 117 -13.23 10.08 3.96
C ALA A 117 -14.17 11.12 4.57
N LEU A 118 -14.07 11.36 5.87
CA LEU A 118 -14.94 12.23 6.64
C LEU A 118 -14.13 13.35 7.33
N ASP A 119 -14.85 14.35 7.80
CA ASP A 119 -14.33 15.47 8.59
C ASP A 119 -13.19 16.23 7.90
N ASN A 120 -12.05 16.39 8.55
CA ASN A 120 -10.88 17.11 8.04
C ASN A 120 -9.77 16.16 7.60
N SER A 121 -10.11 14.93 7.22
CA SER A 121 -9.13 13.92 6.84
C SER A 121 -8.41 14.25 5.53
N ILE A 122 -7.17 13.77 5.42
CA ILE A 122 -6.31 13.92 4.24
C ILE A 122 -5.80 12.54 3.84
N VAL A 123 -6.10 12.13 2.61
CA VAL A 123 -5.75 10.79 2.14
C VAL A 123 -4.98 10.88 0.82
N HIS A 124 -3.82 10.25 0.77
CA HIS A 124 -3.03 10.05 -0.44
C HIS A 124 -3.15 8.61 -0.91
N ILE A 125 -3.47 8.41 -2.18
CA ILE A 125 -3.74 7.08 -2.73
C ILE A 125 -2.95 6.90 -4.02
N SER A 126 -2.10 5.88 -4.07
CA SER A 126 -1.51 5.38 -5.30
C SER A 126 -2.35 4.22 -5.81
N LEU A 127 -3.08 4.46 -6.90
CA LEU A 127 -3.93 3.47 -7.56
C LEU A 127 -3.23 2.94 -8.80
N ILE A 128 -2.82 1.68 -8.77
CA ILE A 128 -1.88 1.08 -9.70
C ILE A 128 -2.50 -0.16 -10.36
N ASP A 129 -2.07 -0.47 -11.57
CA ASP A 129 -2.54 -1.60 -12.37
C ASP A 129 -4.06 -1.52 -12.65
N ASP A 130 -4.79 -2.62 -12.45
CA ASP A 130 -6.24 -2.71 -12.65
C ASP A 130 -7.04 -2.46 -11.36
N ALA A 131 -6.39 -1.97 -10.31
CA ALA A 131 -7.03 -1.67 -9.04
C ALA A 131 -8.17 -0.65 -9.18
N LYS A 132 -9.17 -0.78 -8.34
CA LYS A 132 -10.39 0.05 -8.36
C LYS A 132 -10.59 0.79 -7.05
N LEU A 133 -11.09 2.00 -7.14
CA LEU A 133 -11.32 2.88 -5.99
C LEU A 133 -12.71 3.51 -6.09
N ASP A 134 -13.55 3.24 -5.09
CA ASP A 134 -14.82 3.93 -4.89
C ASP A 134 -14.63 5.00 -3.81
N ILE A 135 -15.12 6.23 -4.03
CA ILE A 135 -14.89 7.35 -3.12
C ILE A 135 -16.20 7.96 -2.63
N VAL A 136 -16.35 7.99 -1.33
CA VAL A 136 -17.30 8.83 -0.59
C VAL A 136 -16.52 9.80 0.28
N SER A 137 -16.82 11.10 0.20
CA SER A 137 -16.11 12.08 1.01
C SER A 137 -16.99 13.23 1.47
N SER A 138 -16.77 13.72 2.70
CA SER A 138 -17.43 14.90 3.25
C SER A 138 -16.74 16.20 2.82
N LYS A 139 -17.36 17.33 3.14
CA LYS A 139 -17.00 18.67 2.62
C LYS A 139 -15.56 19.11 2.87
N TYR A 140 -14.99 18.78 4.02
CA TYR A 140 -13.68 19.33 4.42
C TYR A 140 -12.51 18.37 4.17
N THR A 141 -12.78 17.22 3.54
CA THR A 141 -11.75 16.22 3.21
C THR A 141 -10.88 16.67 2.04
N ARG A 142 -9.67 16.12 2.00
CA ARG A 142 -8.75 16.26 0.88
C ARG A 142 -8.27 14.88 0.46
N VAL A 143 -8.63 14.47 -0.74
CA VAL A 143 -8.24 13.17 -1.32
C VAL A 143 -7.37 13.41 -2.55
N PHE A 144 -6.18 12.83 -2.54
CA PHE A 144 -5.23 12.90 -3.65
C PHE A 144 -5.05 11.49 -4.21
N VAL A 145 -5.38 11.30 -5.48
CA VAL A 145 -5.21 10.02 -6.16
C VAL A 145 -4.16 10.15 -7.26
N TYR A 146 -3.15 9.31 -7.17
CA TYR A 146 -2.09 9.18 -8.18
C TYR A 146 -2.35 7.91 -8.97
N THR A 147 -2.65 8.06 -10.26
CA THR A 147 -3.00 6.91 -11.11
C THR A 147 -2.78 7.20 -12.60
N ASN A 148 -2.50 6.16 -13.37
CA ASN A 148 -2.51 6.19 -14.83
C ASN A 148 -3.79 5.58 -15.40
N THR A 149 -4.72 5.14 -14.55
CA THR A 149 -6.02 4.56 -14.93
C THR A 149 -7.18 5.28 -14.23
N PRO A 150 -7.41 6.59 -14.52
CA PRO A 150 -8.45 7.38 -13.82
C PRO A 150 -9.87 6.82 -14.01
N LYS A 151 -10.10 6.04 -15.06
CA LYS A 151 -11.38 5.34 -15.30
C LYS A 151 -11.75 4.31 -14.21
N ASN A 152 -10.75 3.87 -13.43
CA ASN A 152 -10.93 2.91 -12.33
C ASN A 152 -11.38 3.59 -11.02
N ILE A 153 -11.58 4.91 -11.04
CA ILE A 153 -12.09 5.68 -9.90
C ILE A 153 -13.59 5.90 -10.08
N SER A 154 -14.39 5.50 -9.09
CA SER A 154 -15.81 5.78 -8.98
C SER A 154 -16.05 6.84 -7.92
N LYS A 155 -16.57 8.00 -8.31
CA LYS A 155 -16.96 9.09 -7.41
C LYS A 155 -18.41 8.85 -6.98
N VAL A 156 -18.61 8.08 -5.92
CA VAL A 156 -19.95 7.71 -5.45
C VAL A 156 -20.66 8.90 -4.84
N ASP A 157 -20.04 9.59 -3.88
CA ASP A 157 -20.52 10.86 -3.31
C ASP A 157 -19.31 11.69 -2.82
N VAL A 158 -18.81 12.56 -3.65
CA VAL A 158 -17.62 13.38 -3.36
C VAL A 158 -18.01 14.82 -3.13
N LYS A 159 -17.95 15.27 -1.88
CA LYS A 159 -18.25 16.66 -1.46
C LYS A 159 -16.99 17.46 -1.11
N GLY A 160 -15.89 16.77 -0.79
CA GLY A 160 -14.60 17.36 -0.48
C GLY A 160 -13.74 17.64 -1.70
N LYS A 161 -12.50 18.04 -1.46
CA LYS A 161 -11.51 18.25 -2.51
C LYS A 161 -10.97 16.90 -2.98
N LEU A 162 -11.08 16.63 -4.28
CA LEU A 162 -10.48 15.49 -4.95
C LEU A 162 -9.50 15.98 -6.02
N MET A 163 -8.25 15.51 -5.95
CA MET A 163 -7.23 15.76 -6.97
C MET A 163 -6.75 14.44 -7.54
N ILE A 164 -6.83 14.28 -8.85
CA ILE A 164 -6.33 13.13 -9.59
C ILE A 164 -5.12 13.56 -10.40
N LYS A 165 -3.99 12.88 -10.21
CA LYS A 165 -2.73 13.16 -10.89
C LYS A 165 -2.14 11.87 -11.50
N PRO A 166 -1.31 11.98 -12.54
CA PRO A 166 -0.56 10.82 -13.05
C PRO A 166 0.31 10.21 -11.94
N PHE A 167 0.31 8.88 -11.88
CA PHE A 167 1.23 8.14 -11.02
C PHE A 167 2.62 8.14 -11.65
N LYS A 168 3.63 8.51 -10.87
CA LYS A 168 5.03 8.47 -11.26
C LYS A 168 5.82 7.81 -10.14
N LEU A 169 6.56 6.76 -10.46
CA LEU A 169 7.62 6.24 -9.60
C LEU A 169 8.83 7.16 -9.74
N VAL A 170 9.33 7.64 -8.63
CA VAL A 170 10.50 8.54 -8.57
C VAL A 170 11.78 7.71 -8.52
#